data_e6aad30dd847c5ccc507de1321c114bd
#
_entry.id   e6aad30dd847c5ccc507de1321c114bd
#
_cell.length_a   1.000
_cell.length_b   1.000
_cell.length_c   1.000
_cell.angle_alpha   90.00
_cell.angle_beta   90.00
_cell.angle_gamma   90.00
#
_symmetry.space_group_name_H-M   'P 1'
#
loop_
_entity.id
_entity.type
_entity.pdbx_description
1 polymer ?
#
loop_
_entity_poly.entity_id
_entity_poly.type
_entity_poly.pdbx_seq_one_letter_code
_entity_poly.pdbx_strand_id
1 'polypeptide(L)' 'MISACVLIRTEHGKFDEVTKRLRQFKEIKDIFPVHGRFDVVADVEAADFESLGTAVLRLNRMAGVVFTETALEIKTRSS' A
#
# COMPACT_ATOMS: atom_id res chain seq x y z
N MET A 1 0.18 -13.01 11.00
CA MET A 1 0.18 -12.07 9.86
C MET A 1 -0.10 -10.66 10.34
N ILE A 2 0.61 -9.72 9.79
CA ILE A 2 0.43 -8.30 10.07
C ILE A 2 -0.25 -7.71 8.84
N SER A 3 -1.31 -6.95 9.05
CA SER A 3 -2.08 -6.34 7.95
C SER A 3 -2.06 -4.82 8.08
N ALA A 4 -2.02 -4.16 6.95
CA ALA A 4 -2.04 -2.70 6.89
C ALA A 4 -2.71 -2.23 5.62
N CYS A 5 -3.28 -1.03 5.69
CA CYS A 5 -3.75 -0.33 4.50
C CYS A 5 -2.72 0.75 4.18
N VAL A 6 -2.24 0.76 2.96
CA VAL A 6 -1.32 1.80 2.51
C VAL A 6 -2.07 2.69 1.52
N LEU A 7 -2.21 3.95 1.91
CA LEU A 7 -2.86 4.94 1.07
C LEU A 7 -1.78 5.62 0.24
N ILE A 8 -1.99 5.69 -1.05
CA ILE A 8 -0.95 6.08 -1.99
C ILE A 8 -1.42 7.25 -2.85
N ARG A 9 -0.59 8.27 -2.92
CA ARG A 9 -0.80 9.36 -3.85
C ARG A 9 0.18 9.21 -5.00
N THR A 10 -0.33 9.21 -6.22
CA THR A 10 0.49 9.04 -7.42
C THR A 10 0.70 10.37 -8.11
N GLU A 11 1.80 10.47 -8.87
CA GLU A 11 2.01 11.61 -9.75
C GLU A 11 0.91 11.67 -10.80
N HIS A 12 0.60 12.86 -11.25
CA HIS A 12 -0.38 13.07 -12.30
C HIS A 12 0.00 12.24 -13.54
N GLY A 13 -0.93 11.42 -14.01
CA GLY A 13 -0.72 10.59 -15.18
C GLY A 13 0.02 9.28 -14.93
N LYS A 14 0.39 8.99 -13.68
CA LYS A 14 1.15 7.78 -13.36
C LYS A 14 0.34 6.70 -12.65
N PHE A 15 -0.96 6.92 -12.49
CA PHE A 15 -1.82 5.98 -11.78
C PHE A 15 -1.73 4.56 -12.33
N ASP A 16 -1.84 4.40 -13.63
CA ASP A 16 -1.87 3.07 -14.25
C ASP A 16 -0.54 2.34 -14.07
N GLU A 17 0.57 3.05 -14.25
CA GLU A 17 1.90 2.46 -14.07
C GLU A 17 2.10 2.01 -12.62
N VAL A 18 1.71 2.84 -11.68
CA VAL A 18 1.88 2.53 -10.26
C VAL A 18 1.04 1.32 -9.88
N THR A 19 -0.23 1.30 -10.27
CA THR A 19 -1.10 0.17 -9.92
C THR A 19 -0.60 -1.13 -10.54
N LYS A 20 -0.09 -1.07 -11.77
CA LYS A 20 0.44 -2.26 -12.43
C LYS A 20 1.64 -2.82 -11.66
N ARG A 21 2.53 -1.95 -11.18
CA ARG A 21 3.69 -2.38 -10.41
C ARG A 21 3.30 -2.90 -9.04
N LEU A 22 2.31 -2.27 -8.40
CA LEU A 22 1.83 -2.71 -7.09
C LEU A 22 1.33 -4.15 -7.13
N ARG A 23 0.67 -4.53 -8.22
CA ARG A 23 0.15 -5.88 -8.35
C ARG A 23 1.23 -6.95 -8.38
N GLN A 24 2.48 -6.58 -8.58
CA GLN A 24 3.60 -7.51 -8.60
C GLN A 24 4.17 -7.79 -7.21
N PHE A 25 3.78 -7.01 -6.21
CA PHE A 25 4.23 -7.23 -4.84
C PHE A 25 3.45 -8.40 -4.24
N LYS A 26 4.18 -9.41 -3.74
CA LYS A 26 3.52 -10.58 -3.13
C LYS A 26 2.78 -10.21 -1.83
N GLU A 27 3.20 -9.14 -1.16
CA GLU A 27 2.59 -8.68 0.08
C GLU A 27 1.25 -7.99 -0.14
N ILE A 28 0.99 -7.54 -1.36
CA ILE A 28 -0.24 -6.82 -1.66
C ILE A 28 -1.33 -7.81 -1.99
N LYS A 29 -2.40 -7.78 -1.22
CA LYS A 29 -3.54 -8.69 -1.37
C LYS A 29 -4.65 -8.11 -2.21
N ASP A 30 -4.78 -6.80 -2.17
CA ASP A 30 -5.81 -6.11 -2.93
C ASP A 30 -5.40 -4.68 -3.15
N ILE A 31 -5.80 -4.11 -4.26
CA ILE A 31 -5.64 -2.68 -4.51
C ILE A 31 -6.93 -2.16 -5.14
N PHE A 32 -7.29 -0.95 -4.80
CA PHE A 32 -8.47 -0.34 -5.41
C PHE A 32 -8.29 1.17 -5.47
N PRO A 33 -8.87 1.81 -6.49
CA PRO A 33 -8.78 3.25 -6.62
C PRO A 33 -9.68 3.93 -5.59
N VAL A 34 -9.26 5.11 -5.18
CA VAL A 34 -10.07 5.96 -4.29
C VAL A 34 -10.03 7.37 -4.85
N HIS A 35 -10.94 8.19 -4.34
CA HIS A 35 -11.03 9.58 -4.75
C HIS A 35 -10.84 10.47 -3.53
N GLY A 36 -10.05 11.53 -3.68
CA GLY A 36 -9.79 12.46 -2.59
C GLY A 36 -8.30 12.73 -2.46
N ARG A 37 -7.79 12.69 -1.23
CA ARG A 37 -6.40 13.02 -0.97
C ARG A 37 -5.41 11.97 -1.48
N PHE A 38 -5.89 10.77 -1.71
CA PHE A 38 -5.08 9.67 -2.22
C PHE A 38 -5.73 9.12 -3.48
N ASP A 39 -4.98 8.33 -4.22
CA ASP A 39 -5.45 7.79 -5.49
C ASP A 39 -5.70 6.29 -5.43
N VAL A 40 -4.95 5.59 -4.60
CA VAL A 40 -5.00 4.13 -4.50
C VAL A 40 -4.88 3.71 -3.06
N VAL A 41 -5.62 2.67 -2.70
CA VAL A 41 -5.42 1.99 -1.42
C VAL A 41 -4.91 0.59 -1.71
N ALA A 42 -3.84 0.20 -1.05
CA ALA A 42 -3.28 -1.14 -1.13
C ALA A 42 -3.47 -1.84 0.21
N ASP A 43 -4.04 -3.03 0.15
CA ASP A 43 -4.20 -3.89 1.32
C ASP A 43 -2.99 -4.81 1.37
N VAL A 44 -2.20 -4.68 2.41
CA VAL A 44 -0.90 -5.34 2.51
C VAL A 44 -0.89 -6.31 3.68
N GLU A 45 -0.36 -7.50 3.46
CA GLU A 45 -0.15 -8.49 4.52
C GLU A 45 1.30 -8.96 4.50
N ALA A 46 1.88 -9.10 5.69
CA ALA A 46 3.24 -9.59 5.81
C ALA A 46 3.35 -10.50 7.04
N ALA A 47 4.38 -11.32 7.05
CA ALA A 47 4.58 -12.30 8.13
C ALA A 47 4.87 -11.61 9.47
N ASP A 48 5.61 -10.50 9.43
CA ASP A 48 6.02 -9.76 10.62
C ASP A 48 6.21 -8.29 10.28
N PHE A 49 6.51 -7.50 11.30
CA PHE A 49 6.70 -6.05 11.13
C PHE A 49 7.90 -5.72 10.24
N GLU A 50 8.95 -6.51 10.32
CA GLU A 50 10.13 -6.27 9.50
C GLU A 50 9.82 -6.43 8.02
N SER A 51 9.11 -7.50 7.66
CA SER A 51 8.69 -7.73 6.28
C SER A 51 7.73 -6.65 5.80
N LEU A 52 6.82 -6.23 6.66
CA LEU A 52 5.89 -5.15 6.33
C LEU A 52 6.64 -3.86 6.05
N GLY A 53 7.58 -3.51 6.93
CA GLY A 53 8.38 -2.30 6.77
C GLY A 53 9.18 -2.31 5.46
N THR A 54 9.76 -3.46 5.12
CA THR A 54 10.52 -3.60 3.88
C THR A 54 9.61 -3.38 2.66
N ALA A 55 8.42 -3.97 2.68
CA ALA A 55 7.48 -3.80 1.58
C ALA A 55 7.06 -2.34 1.43
N VAL A 56 6.75 -1.66 2.54
CA VAL A 56 6.34 -0.26 2.52
C VAL A 56 7.47 0.63 2.00
N LEU A 57 8.70 0.38 2.43
CA LEU A 57 9.85 1.15 1.95
C LEU A 57 10.07 0.98 0.45
N ARG A 58 9.92 -0.24 -0.05
CA ARG A 58 10.01 -0.49 -1.49
C ARG A 58 8.93 0.26 -2.26
N LEU A 59 7.74 0.26 -1.71
CA LEU A 59 6.60 0.95 -2.31
C LEU A 59 6.86 2.46 -2.35
N ASN A 60 7.38 3.01 -1.26
CA ASN A 60 7.68 4.45 -1.19
C ASN A 60 8.74 4.89 -2.20
N ARG A 61 9.59 3.97 -2.64
CA ARG A 61 10.65 4.29 -3.60
C ARG A 61 10.24 4.11 -5.05
N MET A 62 9.02 3.66 -5.29
CA MET A 62 8.54 3.44 -6.65
C MET A 62 8.40 4.75 -7.40
N ALA A 63 8.81 4.73 -8.68
CA ALA A 63 8.58 5.86 -9.55
C ALA A 63 7.07 6.09 -9.70
N GLY A 64 6.66 7.33 -9.61
CA GLY A 64 5.25 7.69 -9.72
C GLY A 64 4.53 7.79 -8.40
N VAL A 65 5.13 7.32 -7.31
CA VAL A 65 4.56 7.46 -5.97
C VAL A 65 5.06 8.77 -5.35
N VAL A 66 4.13 9.64 -4.99
CA VAL A 66 4.45 10.96 -4.42
C VAL A 66 4.48 10.89 -2.90
N PHE A 67 3.49 10.21 -2.34
CA PHE A 67 3.30 10.22 -0.89
C PHE A 67 2.49 9.01 -0.50
N THR A 68 2.81 8.43 0.66
CA THR A 68 2.04 7.31 1.19
C THR A 68 1.77 7.54 2.67
N GLU A 69 0.70 6.90 3.14
CA GLU A 69 0.37 6.85 4.54
C GLU A 69 -0.03 5.42 4.85
N THR A 70 0.60 4.85 5.86
CA THR A 70 0.33 3.47 6.24
C THR A 70 -0.49 3.42 7.51
N ALA A 71 -1.65 2.77 7.43
CA ALA A 71 -2.52 2.56 8.58
C ALA A 71 -2.44 1.08 8.97
N LEU A 72 -1.82 0.82 10.10
CA LEU A 72 -1.66 -0.54 10.59
C LEU A 72 -2.99 -1.04 11.15
N GLU A 73 -3.39 -2.24 10.75
CA GLU A 73 -4.60 -2.83 11.28
C GLU A 73 -4.35 -3.32 12.70
N ILE A 74 -5.23 -2.94 13.61
CA ILE A 74 -5.20 -3.43 14.98
C ILE A 74 -6.36 -4.38 15.16
N LYS A 75 -6.04 -5.63 15.47
CA LYS A 75 -7.06 -6.65 15.70
C LYS A 75 -7.39 -6.70 17.18
N THR A 76 -8.68 -6.64 17.47
CA THR A 76 -9.14 -6.73 18.84
C THR A 76 -9.99 -7.98 18.98
N ARG A 77 -10.15 -8.43 20.23
CA ARG A 77 -10.93 -9.63 20.49
C ARG A 77 -12.41 -9.46 20.21
N SER A 78 -12.88 -8.24 20.26
CA SER A 78 -14.29 -7.94 20.08
C SER A 78 -14.66 -7.68 18.62
N SER A 79 -13.70 -7.68 17.74
CA SER A 79 -13.95 -7.49 16.31
C SER A 79 -13.82 -8.79 15.55
#